data_56607a09d27ecbc6dba9c640a9e8582d
#
_entry.id   56607a09d27ecbc6dba9c640a9e8582d
#
_cell.length_a   1.000
_cell.length_b   1.000
_cell.length_c   1.000
_cell.angle_alpha   90.00
_cell.angle_beta   90.00
_cell.angle_gamma   90.00
#
_symmetry.space_group_name_H-M   'P 1'
#
loop_
_entity.id
_entity.type
_entity.pdbx_description
1 polymer ?
#
loop_
_entity_poly.entity_id
_entity_poly.type
_entity_poly.pdbx_seq_one_letter_code
_entity_poly.pdbx_strand_id
1 'polypeptide(L)'
;MFAKRTIPVIENTENNLQTMNFIEAINNGLDELMKNDEGVFIMGEDVGVFEGAFKATKGLFEKYGPFRVIDTAISEGGFTGAAVGAALAGQKPIVELQFYDFVYPALDQLTTEAAKYHWKAGKAVPMVVRGPTGAGTRSGPFHSISPESLLAHHPGIKVVAPSNPYDAKGLLIAAVNDPNPVMYLEHKKLYRKPDLKMDVPIGLYEVEIGKGRVVKEGSDITIVTWSGMVSVAEEAANILEKEDISVEIVDIRTIVPLDEEIILKSVAKTSNVCILQEDVPFSSVASEISSLIAEKGFWDLDNPIIKITSPNTHIPFAPVLEDAFIPSAQKVVNAIKELQ
;
A
#
# COMPACT_ATOMS: atom_id res chain seq x y z
N MET A 1 -28.49 16.02 3.99
CA MET A 1 -27.27 16.60 3.39
C MET A 1 -26.17 16.52 4.47
N PHE A 2 -25.45 15.42 4.54
CA PHE A 2 -24.35 15.31 5.53
C PHE A 2 -23.19 16.13 5.01
N ALA A 3 -22.77 17.15 5.78
CA ALA A 3 -21.62 17.97 5.45
C ALA A 3 -20.38 17.07 5.32
N LYS A 4 -19.56 17.30 4.29
CA LYS A 4 -18.22 16.70 4.20
C LYS A 4 -17.47 17.04 5.48
N ARG A 5 -17.36 16.10 6.43
CA ARG A 5 -16.45 16.24 7.56
C ARG A 5 -15.06 15.83 7.06
N THR A 6 -14.32 16.80 6.58
CA THR A 6 -12.87 16.61 6.34
C THR A 6 -12.18 16.82 7.69
N ILE A 7 -11.38 15.87 8.13
CA ILE A 7 -10.55 16.04 9.32
C ILE A 7 -9.51 17.11 8.97
N PRO A 8 -9.42 18.23 9.72
CA PRO A 8 -8.47 19.28 9.40
C PRO A 8 -7.04 18.76 9.54
N VAL A 9 -6.23 18.94 8.52
CA VAL A 9 -4.80 18.66 8.53
C VAL A 9 -4.08 19.81 9.22
N ILE A 10 -3.20 19.50 10.15
CA ILE A 10 -2.39 20.51 10.85
C ILE A 10 -1.16 20.80 9.99
N GLU A 11 -1.10 22.00 9.40
CA GLU A 11 -0.02 22.41 8.47
C GLU A 11 1.36 22.59 9.15
N ASN A 12 1.50 22.45 10.47
CA ASN A 12 2.74 22.77 11.18
C ASN A 12 3.27 21.56 11.96
N THR A 13 3.80 20.58 11.21
CA THR A 13 4.32 19.32 11.77
C THR A 13 5.85 19.32 12.01
N GLU A 14 6.56 20.37 11.61
CA GLU A 14 8.03 20.38 11.59
C GLU A 14 8.69 20.31 12.97
N ASN A 15 7.96 20.64 14.07
CA ASN A 15 8.53 20.74 15.41
C ASN A 15 8.12 19.59 16.37
N ASN A 16 7.34 18.61 15.93
CA ASN A 16 6.89 17.52 16.79
C ASN A 16 7.02 16.17 16.08
N LEU A 17 8.25 15.68 16.02
CA LEU A 17 8.61 14.43 15.37
C LEU A 17 8.81 13.33 16.41
N GLN A 18 8.44 12.10 16.06
CA GLN A 18 8.74 10.90 16.83
C GLN A 18 9.31 9.83 15.90
N THR A 19 10.42 9.23 16.29
CA THR A 19 10.98 8.08 15.55
C THR A 19 10.06 6.87 15.71
N MET A 20 9.51 6.37 14.61
CA MET A 20 8.57 5.26 14.55
C MET A 20 9.01 4.21 13.54
N ASN A 21 8.70 2.96 13.80
CA ASN A 21 8.67 1.92 12.77
C ASN A 21 7.32 1.96 12.02
N PHE A 22 7.19 1.14 10.98
CA PHE A 22 6.04 1.17 10.09
C PHE A 22 4.70 0.91 10.82
N ILE A 23 4.62 -0.09 11.70
CA ILE A 23 3.38 -0.40 12.42
C ILE A 23 3.06 0.61 13.52
N GLU A 24 4.08 1.20 14.14
CA GLU A 24 3.90 2.30 15.10
C GLU A 24 3.33 3.54 14.43
N ALA A 25 3.75 3.84 13.19
CA ALA A 25 3.21 4.94 12.40
C ALA A 25 1.74 4.71 12.01
N ILE A 26 1.36 3.47 11.65
CA ILE A 26 -0.04 3.09 11.42
C ILE A 26 -0.86 3.25 12.70
N ASN A 27 -0.40 2.69 13.82
CA ASN A 27 -1.09 2.80 15.11
C ASN A 27 -1.29 4.26 15.52
N ASN A 28 -0.25 5.10 15.38
CA ASN A 28 -0.34 6.53 15.66
C ASN A 28 -1.33 7.24 14.70
N GLY A 29 -1.35 6.87 13.43
CA GLY A 29 -2.33 7.38 12.46
C GLY A 29 -3.77 7.04 12.85
N LEU A 30 -4.03 5.80 13.25
CA LEU A 30 -5.33 5.34 13.74
C LEU A 30 -5.75 6.12 15.00
N ASP A 31 -4.84 6.30 15.95
CA ASP A 31 -5.10 7.06 17.19
C ASP A 31 -5.45 8.51 16.90
N GLU A 32 -4.67 9.18 16.06
CA GLU A 32 -4.93 10.58 15.69
C GLU A 32 -6.27 10.74 14.94
N LEU A 33 -6.61 9.81 14.03
CA LEU A 33 -7.89 9.82 13.33
C LEU A 33 -9.07 9.66 14.29
N MET A 34 -9.01 8.69 15.18
CA MET A 34 -10.08 8.42 16.16
C MET A 34 -10.23 9.53 17.20
N LYS A 35 -9.14 10.19 17.57
CA LYS A 35 -9.13 11.33 18.49
C LYS A 35 -9.82 12.57 17.88
N ASN A 36 -9.65 12.79 16.59
CA ASN A 36 -10.09 14.01 15.91
C ASN A 36 -11.45 13.89 15.20
N ASP A 37 -11.96 12.66 14.99
CA ASP A 37 -13.28 12.43 14.38
C ASP A 37 -14.01 11.28 15.07
N GLU A 38 -15.14 11.61 15.71
CA GLU A 38 -16.00 10.62 16.38
C GLU A 38 -16.67 9.63 15.40
N GLY A 39 -16.74 9.96 14.12
CA GLY A 39 -17.25 9.08 13.07
C GLY A 39 -16.26 8.01 12.63
N VAL A 40 -14.97 8.14 12.98
CA VAL A 40 -13.96 7.12 12.68
C VAL A 40 -14.04 6.00 13.71
N PHE A 41 -14.14 4.76 13.26
CA PHE A 41 -14.07 3.57 14.11
C PHE A 41 -13.37 2.42 13.37
N ILE A 42 -12.82 1.49 14.15
CA ILE A 42 -12.11 0.31 13.63
C ILE A 42 -12.99 -0.91 13.87
N MET A 43 -13.07 -1.79 12.88
CA MET A 43 -13.74 -3.09 13.03
C MET A 43 -12.97 -4.19 12.29
N GLY A 44 -13.01 -5.39 12.82
CA GLY A 44 -12.34 -6.55 12.28
C GLY A 44 -12.20 -7.65 13.32
N GLU A 45 -11.53 -8.72 12.93
CA GLU A 45 -11.28 -9.85 13.82
C GLU A 45 -10.10 -9.54 14.74
N ASP A 46 -10.30 -9.76 16.06
CA ASP A 46 -9.27 -9.60 17.08
C ASP A 46 -8.64 -8.18 17.17
N VAL A 47 -9.29 -7.15 16.64
CA VAL A 47 -8.79 -5.77 16.64
C VAL A 47 -8.91 -5.09 18.00
N GLY A 48 -9.82 -5.57 18.85
CA GLY A 48 -10.12 -5.03 20.17
C GLY A 48 -9.18 -5.55 21.26
N VAL A 49 -9.63 -6.53 22.02
CA VAL A 49 -8.90 -7.05 23.19
C VAL A 49 -7.55 -7.67 22.82
N PHE A 50 -7.46 -8.32 21.66
CA PHE A 50 -6.21 -8.91 21.18
C PHE A 50 -5.28 -7.87 20.48
N GLU A 51 -5.77 -6.65 20.21
CA GLU A 51 -5.00 -5.54 19.61
C GLU A 51 -4.51 -5.78 18.17
N GLY A 52 -5.22 -6.62 17.41
CA GLY A 52 -4.87 -7.02 16.06
C GLY A 52 -3.79 -8.10 15.99
N ALA A 53 -3.77 -8.87 14.90
CA ALA A 53 -2.82 -9.96 14.69
C ALA A 53 -1.35 -9.49 14.74
N PHE A 54 -1.07 -8.30 14.26
CA PHE A 54 0.26 -7.68 14.25
C PHE A 54 0.40 -6.52 15.23
N LYS A 55 -0.61 -6.28 16.10
CA LYS A 55 -0.63 -5.21 17.11
C LYS A 55 -0.74 -3.80 16.51
N ALA A 56 -1.39 -3.68 15.36
CA ALA A 56 -1.64 -2.39 14.74
C ALA A 56 -2.62 -1.51 15.54
N THR A 57 -3.55 -2.13 16.28
CA THR A 57 -4.55 -1.47 17.11
C THR A 57 -4.19 -1.44 18.60
N LYS A 58 -2.93 -1.67 18.92
CA LYS A 58 -2.44 -1.71 20.31
C LYS A 58 -2.86 -0.47 21.12
N GLY A 59 -3.50 -0.71 22.29
CA GLY A 59 -3.95 0.32 23.22
C GLY A 59 -5.23 1.07 22.80
N LEU A 60 -5.69 0.92 21.56
CA LEU A 60 -6.85 1.67 21.06
C LEU A 60 -8.17 1.20 21.69
N PHE A 61 -8.32 -0.10 21.95
CA PHE A 61 -9.53 -0.63 22.61
C PHE A 61 -9.68 -0.09 24.03
N GLU A 62 -8.60 -0.04 24.79
CA GLU A 62 -8.60 0.51 26.15
C GLU A 62 -8.96 2.00 26.13
N LYS A 63 -8.45 2.75 25.12
CA LYS A 63 -8.64 4.18 25.00
C LYS A 63 -10.03 4.59 24.50
N TYR A 64 -10.59 3.89 23.51
CA TYR A 64 -11.81 4.28 22.79
C TYR A 64 -13.01 3.38 23.05
N GLY A 65 -12.83 2.22 23.66
CA GLY A 65 -13.87 1.28 24.05
C GLY A 65 -14.47 0.46 22.88
N PRO A 66 -15.39 -0.46 23.25
CA PRO A 66 -15.90 -1.50 22.32
C PRO A 66 -16.82 -0.97 21.22
N PHE A 67 -17.30 0.27 21.29
CA PHE A 67 -18.12 0.89 20.24
C PHE A 67 -17.30 1.62 19.18
N ARG A 68 -16.02 1.82 19.40
CA ARG A 68 -15.11 2.47 18.48
C ARG A 68 -13.99 1.54 17.97
N VAL A 69 -13.70 0.47 18.72
CA VAL A 69 -12.79 -0.62 18.29
C VAL A 69 -13.57 -1.92 18.48
N ILE A 70 -14.09 -2.45 17.39
CA ILE A 70 -15.14 -3.47 17.38
C ILE A 70 -14.56 -4.82 16.96
N ASP A 71 -14.48 -5.77 17.90
CA ASP A 71 -14.21 -7.16 17.55
C ASP A 71 -15.41 -7.76 16.83
N THR A 72 -15.21 -8.31 15.65
CA THR A 72 -16.24 -8.97 14.85
C THR A 72 -16.14 -10.49 14.95
N ALA A 73 -17.20 -11.19 14.56
CA ALA A 73 -17.09 -12.59 14.22
C ALA A 73 -16.27 -12.77 12.94
N ILE A 74 -15.73 -13.98 12.71
CA ILE A 74 -15.06 -14.36 11.46
C ILE A 74 -16.11 -14.40 10.34
N SER A 75 -16.26 -13.27 9.65
CA SER A 75 -17.24 -13.10 8.56
C SER A 75 -16.89 -11.84 7.75
N GLU A 76 -15.86 -11.92 6.92
CA GLU A 76 -15.30 -10.75 6.20
C GLU A 76 -16.34 -10.10 5.28
N GLY A 77 -17.20 -10.87 4.62
CA GLY A 77 -18.35 -10.35 3.87
C GLY A 77 -19.36 -9.64 4.75
N GLY A 78 -19.62 -10.18 5.95
CA GLY A 78 -20.58 -9.63 6.91
C GLY A 78 -20.14 -8.27 7.46
N PHE A 79 -18.94 -8.20 8.05
CA PHE A 79 -18.49 -6.96 8.66
C PHE A 79 -18.07 -5.91 7.61
N THR A 80 -17.58 -6.32 6.44
CA THR A 80 -17.31 -5.37 5.33
C THR A 80 -18.63 -4.77 4.82
N GLY A 81 -19.69 -5.58 4.66
CA GLY A 81 -21.02 -5.07 4.30
C GLY A 81 -21.58 -4.12 5.36
N ALA A 82 -21.39 -4.42 6.65
CA ALA A 82 -21.76 -3.51 7.74
C ALA A 82 -20.98 -2.18 7.66
N ALA A 83 -19.69 -2.22 7.32
CA ALA A 83 -18.86 -1.03 7.09
C ALA A 83 -19.37 -0.19 5.92
N VAL A 84 -19.78 -0.81 4.79
CA VAL A 84 -20.42 -0.10 3.66
C VAL A 84 -21.68 0.63 4.12
N GLY A 85 -22.54 -0.05 4.89
CA GLY A 85 -23.75 0.55 5.46
C GLY A 85 -23.45 1.72 6.39
N ALA A 86 -22.46 1.58 7.26
CA ALA A 86 -22.01 2.64 8.16
C ALA A 86 -21.43 3.86 7.40
N ALA A 87 -20.66 3.62 6.35
CA ALA A 87 -20.12 4.69 5.49
C ALA A 87 -21.25 5.44 4.77
N LEU A 88 -22.26 4.74 4.24
CA LEU A 88 -23.45 5.34 3.64
C LEU A 88 -24.29 6.13 4.65
N ALA A 89 -24.22 5.77 5.94
CA ALA A 89 -24.82 6.52 7.06
C ALA A 89 -23.97 7.70 7.54
N GLY A 90 -22.82 7.96 6.93
CA GLY A 90 -21.96 9.11 7.21
C GLY A 90 -20.86 8.86 8.26
N GLN A 91 -20.60 7.60 8.61
CA GLN A 91 -19.46 7.21 9.42
C GLN A 91 -18.22 6.96 8.54
N LYS A 92 -17.05 6.78 9.16
CA LYS A 92 -15.78 6.49 8.50
C LYS A 92 -15.18 5.19 9.05
N PRO A 93 -15.69 4.03 8.65
CA PRO A 93 -15.18 2.74 9.10
C PRO A 93 -13.79 2.45 8.54
N ILE A 94 -12.91 1.93 9.40
CA ILE A 94 -11.64 1.31 9.06
C ILE A 94 -11.79 -0.18 9.34
N VAL A 95 -11.84 -0.97 8.28
CA VAL A 95 -11.94 -2.43 8.35
C VAL A 95 -10.53 -3.01 8.37
N GLU A 96 -10.21 -3.82 9.37
CA GLU A 96 -8.97 -4.62 9.38
C GLU A 96 -9.28 -6.04 8.94
N LEU A 97 -8.61 -6.51 7.89
CA LEU A 97 -8.47 -7.93 7.56
C LEU A 97 -7.21 -8.45 8.26
N GLN A 98 -7.30 -9.59 8.94
CA GLN A 98 -6.12 -10.18 9.61
C GLN A 98 -4.98 -10.46 8.61
N PHE A 99 -5.35 -10.86 7.38
CA PHE A 99 -4.50 -10.96 6.19
C PHE A 99 -5.34 -10.62 4.96
N TYR A 100 -4.75 -9.97 3.98
CA TYR A 100 -5.46 -9.65 2.73
C TYR A 100 -5.86 -10.90 1.92
N ASP A 101 -5.31 -12.05 2.23
CA ASP A 101 -5.77 -13.36 1.73
C ASP A 101 -7.26 -13.61 2.01
N PHE A 102 -7.81 -12.98 3.06
CA PHE A 102 -9.21 -13.09 3.44
C PHE A 102 -10.12 -12.01 2.80
N VAL A 103 -9.62 -11.28 1.81
CA VAL A 103 -10.45 -10.32 1.05
C VAL A 103 -11.49 -10.99 0.18
N TYR A 104 -11.26 -12.24 -0.26
CA TYR A 104 -12.16 -12.93 -1.20
C TYR A 104 -13.60 -13.04 -0.72
N PRO A 105 -13.94 -13.39 0.53
CA PRO A 105 -15.32 -13.38 1.01
C PRO A 105 -15.95 -11.97 1.05
N ALA A 106 -15.13 -10.92 1.12
CA ALA A 106 -15.55 -9.52 1.16
C ALA A 106 -15.67 -8.86 -0.23
N LEU A 107 -15.16 -9.49 -1.31
CA LEU A 107 -15.10 -8.88 -2.64
C LEU A 107 -16.46 -8.41 -3.16
N ASP A 108 -17.54 -9.14 -2.91
CA ASP A 108 -18.86 -8.70 -3.34
C ASP A 108 -19.23 -7.35 -2.71
N GLN A 109 -19.01 -7.20 -1.42
CA GLN A 109 -19.31 -5.97 -0.69
C GLN A 109 -18.42 -4.79 -1.15
N LEU A 110 -17.18 -5.08 -1.53
CA LEU A 110 -16.23 -4.07 -2.01
C LEU A 110 -16.50 -3.67 -3.45
N THR A 111 -16.62 -4.65 -4.36
CA THR A 111 -16.65 -4.41 -5.81
C THR A 111 -18.06 -4.19 -6.35
N THR A 112 -19.07 -4.81 -5.75
CA THR A 112 -20.48 -4.66 -6.16
C THR A 112 -21.15 -3.50 -5.43
N GLU A 113 -20.91 -3.34 -4.14
CA GLU A 113 -21.55 -2.31 -3.34
C GLU A 113 -20.67 -1.06 -3.17
N ALA A 114 -19.58 -1.12 -2.42
CA ALA A 114 -18.80 0.05 -2.06
C ALA A 114 -18.30 0.85 -3.28
N ALA A 115 -17.73 0.16 -4.27
CA ALA A 115 -17.15 0.77 -5.46
C ALA A 115 -18.16 1.54 -6.33
N LYS A 116 -19.43 1.15 -6.32
CA LYS A 116 -20.43 1.64 -7.28
C LYS A 116 -21.37 2.69 -6.74
N TYR A 117 -21.54 2.83 -5.42
CA TYR A 117 -22.53 3.75 -4.84
C TYR A 117 -22.25 5.21 -5.18
N HIS A 118 -21.00 5.63 -5.20
CA HIS A 118 -20.66 7.01 -5.55
C HIS A 118 -21.09 7.32 -6.99
N TRP A 119 -20.77 6.45 -7.93
CA TRP A 119 -21.15 6.62 -9.34
C TRP A 119 -22.68 6.48 -9.54
N LYS A 120 -23.30 5.47 -8.94
CA LYS A 120 -24.72 5.17 -9.14
C LYS A 120 -25.66 6.19 -8.50
N ALA A 121 -25.32 6.67 -7.31
CA ALA A 121 -26.24 7.45 -6.47
C ALA A 121 -25.67 8.78 -5.97
N GLY A 122 -24.46 9.17 -6.39
CA GLY A 122 -23.75 10.36 -5.90
C GLY A 122 -23.47 10.32 -4.39
N LYS A 123 -23.48 9.11 -3.78
CA LYS A 123 -23.25 8.92 -2.34
C LYS A 123 -21.83 8.42 -2.10
N ALA A 124 -21.06 9.20 -1.38
CA ALA A 124 -19.74 8.79 -0.90
C ALA A 124 -19.82 7.52 -0.04
N VAL A 125 -18.80 6.68 -0.14
CA VAL A 125 -18.56 5.51 0.72
C VAL A 125 -17.16 5.65 1.31
N PRO A 126 -16.95 6.57 2.26
CA PRO A 126 -15.65 6.83 2.88
C PRO A 126 -15.28 5.70 3.83
N MET A 127 -14.66 4.65 3.31
CA MET A 127 -14.21 3.52 4.10
C MET A 127 -12.80 3.11 3.70
N VAL A 128 -12.06 2.60 4.67
CA VAL A 128 -10.74 2.02 4.44
C VAL A 128 -10.77 0.53 4.76
N VAL A 129 -10.22 -0.29 3.89
CA VAL A 129 -9.92 -1.70 4.19
C VAL A 129 -8.42 -1.84 4.24
N ARG A 130 -7.89 -2.20 5.40
CA ARG A 130 -6.45 -2.35 5.63
C ARG A 130 -6.09 -3.76 6.09
N GLY A 131 -4.86 -4.15 5.87
CA GLY A 131 -4.34 -5.43 6.36
C GLY A 131 -2.99 -5.79 5.79
N PRO A 132 -2.35 -6.81 6.37
CA PRO A 132 -1.04 -7.28 5.94
C PRO A 132 -1.10 -8.02 4.59
N THR A 133 -0.09 -7.73 3.76
CA THR A 133 0.13 -8.34 2.44
C THR A 133 1.56 -8.86 2.33
N GLY A 134 1.87 -9.53 1.23
CA GLY A 134 3.21 -9.91 0.82
C GLY A 134 3.76 -11.15 1.53
N ALA A 135 4.81 -11.73 0.98
CA ALA A 135 5.53 -12.89 1.48
C ALA A 135 6.67 -12.51 2.46
N GLY A 136 7.49 -13.49 2.83
CA GLY A 136 8.71 -13.30 3.63
C GLY A 136 8.55 -13.51 5.13
N THR A 137 7.42 -14.08 5.56
CA THR A 137 7.18 -14.46 6.97
C THR A 137 6.91 -15.95 7.13
N ARG A 138 7.15 -16.75 6.11
CA ARG A 138 6.98 -18.22 6.10
C ARG A 138 5.53 -18.65 6.33
N SER A 139 4.59 -17.82 5.90
CA SER A 139 3.15 -18.02 6.13
C SER A 139 2.44 -18.77 4.99
N GLY A 140 3.15 -19.04 3.90
CA GLY A 140 2.67 -19.84 2.76
C GLY A 140 1.52 -19.18 1.97
N PRO A 141 0.79 -19.97 1.14
CA PRO A 141 -0.11 -19.42 0.13
C PRO A 141 -1.43 -18.84 0.68
N PHE A 142 -1.72 -19.01 1.97
CA PHE A 142 -2.97 -18.56 2.58
C PHE A 142 -2.81 -17.30 3.43
N HIS A 143 -1.59 -16.74 3.53
CA HIS A 143 -1.30 -15.58 4.37
C HIS A 143 -0.22 -14.68 3.77
N SER A 144 -0.09 -14.65 2.44
CA SER A 144 1.05 -13.96 1.82
C SER A 144 0.75 -13.32 0.47
N ILE A 145 -0.51 -13.16 0.09
CA ILE A 145 -0.84 -12.60 -1.24
C ILE A 145 -0.42 -11.14 -1.37
N SER A 146 -0.18 -10.75 -2.62
CA SER A 146 -0.05 -9.36 -3.08
C SER A 146 -1.27 -9.06 -3.98
N PRO A 147 -2.38 -8.50 -3.43
CA PRO A 147 -3.67 -8.46 -4.10
C PRO A 147 -3.86 -7.22 -4.99
N GLU A 148 -2.80 -6.46 -5.27
CA GLU A 148 -2.86 -5.17 -5.97
C GLU A 148 -3.63 -5.27 -7.29
N SER A 149 -3.29 -6.26 -8.12
CA SER A 149 -3.90 -6.45 -9.45
C SER A 149 -5.37 -6.79 -9.37
N LEU A 150 -5.75 -7.64 -8.41
CA LEU A 150 -7.14 -8.02 -8.16
C LEU A 150 -7.99 -6.79 -7.80
N LEU A 151 -7.47 -5.92 -6.93
CA LEU A 151 -8.18 -4.75 -6.42
C LEU A 151 -8.19 -3.61 -7.43
N ALA A 152 -7.07 -3.39 -8.11
CA ALA A 152 -6.90 -2.32 -9.11
C ALA A 152 -7.83 -2.46 -10.32
N HIS A 153 -8.27 -3.68 -10.65
CA HIS A 153 -9.16 -3.94 -11.78
C HIS A 153 -10.58 -3.40 -11.60
N HIS A 154 -10.96 -2.96 -10.39
CA HIS A 154 -12.34 -2.55 -10.08
C HIS A 154 -12.47 -1.02 -10.02
N PRO A 155 -13.15 -0.37 -11.02
CA PRO A 155 -13.43 1.06 -10.99
C PRO A 155 -14.20 1.46 -9.73
N GLY A 156 -13.81 2.60 -9.12
CA GLY A 156 -14.43 3.11 -7.89
C GLY A 156 -13.71 2.72 -6.61
N ILE A 157 -12.67 1.89 -6.69
CA ILE A 157 -11.77 1.54 -5.59
C ILE A 157 -10.44 2.26 -5.79
N LYS A 158 -9.88 2.83 -4.73
CA LYS A 158 -8.49 3.28 -4.68
C LYS A 158 -7.62 2.23 -4.00
N VAL A 159 -6.35 2.11 -4.44
CA VAL A 159 -5.40 1.13 -3.89
C VAL A 159 -4.11 1.83 -3.56
N VAL A 160 -3.70 1.81 -2.30
CA VAL A 160 -2.46 2.42 -1.81
C VAL A 160 -1.56 1.38 -1.14
N ALA A 161 -0.26 1.50 -1.31
CA ALA A 161 0.73 0.53 -0.84
C ALA A 161 2.02 1.24 -0.37
N PRO A 162 2.02 1.83 0.83
CA PRO A 162 3.15 2.58 1.36
C PRO A 162 4.39 1.70 1.58
N SER A 163 5.57 2.32 1.50
CA SER A 163 6.87 1.67 1.65
C SER A 163 7.63 2.05 2.93
N ASN A 164 7.20 3.09 3.64
CA ASN A 164 7.91 3.64 4.80
C ASN A 164 6.94 4.22 5.85
N PRO A 165 7.38 4.46 7.10
CA PRO A 165 6.53 4.94 8.19
C PRO A 165 5.84 6.28 7.93
N TYR A 166 6.52 7.25 7.30
CA TYR A 166 5.94 8.56 6.99
C TYR A 166 4.75 8.42 6.02
N ASP A 167 4.98 7.74 4.91
CA ASP A 167 3.92 7.50 3.92
C ASP A 167 2.80 6.61 4.49
N ALA A 168 3.14 5.63 5.36
CA ALA A 168 2.15 4.77 5.99
C ALA A 168 1.14 5.58 6.81
N LYS A 169 1.58 6.50 7.65
CA LYS A 169 0.66 7.36 8.40
C LYS A 169 -0.06 8.35 7.51
N GLY A 170 0.67 9.07 6.64
CA GLY A 170 0.09 10.13 5.81
C GLY A 170 -0.93 9.63 4.79
N LEU A 171 -0.67 8.48 4.14
CA LEU A 171 -1.62 7.85 3.22
C LEU A 171 -2.83 7.26 3.94
N LEU A 172 -2.67 6.74 5.17
CA LEU A 172 -3.80 6.26 5.97
C LEU A 172 -4.76 7.40 6.31
N ILE A 173 -4.24 8.56 6.72
CA ILE A 173 -5.04 9.75 7.01
C ILE A 173 -5.75 10.23 5.74
N ALA A 174 -5.06 10.33 4.62
CA ALA A 174 -5.64 10.67 3.33
C ALA A 174 -6.72 9.67 2.89
N ALA A 175 -6.51 8.37 3.13
CA ALA A 175 -7.47 7.31 2.80
C ALA A 175 -8.79 7.44 3.59
N VAL A 176 -8.73 7.78 4.88
CA VAL A 176 -9.94 7.99 5.71
C VAL A 176 -10.70 9.26 5.32
N ASN A 177 -10.01 10.23 4.75
CA ASN A 177 -10.63 11.47 4.24
C ASN A 177 -11.15 11.35 2.80
N ASP A 178 -10.82 10.28 2.09
CA ASP A 178 -11.29 10.05 0.71
C ASP A 178 -12.80 9.71 0.70
N PRO A 179 -13.58 10.26 -0.25
CA PRO A 179 -14.99 9.95 -0.36
C PRO A 179 -15.30 8.57 -0.95
N ASN A 180 -14.28 7.85 -1.44
CA ASN A 180 -14.41 6.53 -2.04
C ASN A 180 -13.72 5.47 -1.17
N PRO A 181 -14.05 4.18 -1.36
CA PRO A 181 -13.37 3.10 -0.66
C PRO A 181 -11.88 3.04 -1.06
N VAL A 182 -11.01 2.94 -0.05
CA VAL A 182 -9.56 2.81 -0.22
C VAL A 182 -9.10 1.48 0.34
N MET A 183 -8.45 0.68 -0.50
CA MET A 183 -7.73 -0.54 -0.11
C MET A 183 -6.32 -0.14 0.28
N TYR A 184 -5.99 -0.34 1.54
CA TYR A 184 -4.73 0.10 2.13
C TYR A 184 -3.85 -1.12 2.45
N LEU A 185 -2.82 -1.34 1.61
CA LEU A 185 -2.01 -2.55 1.60
C LEU A 185 -0.74 -2.38 2.44
N GLU A 186 -0.55 -3.24 3.43
CA GLU A 186 0.54 -3.16 4.40
C GLU A 186 1.49 -4.35 4.26
N HIS A 187 2.61 -4.15 3.62
CA HIS A 187 3.57 -5.25 3.50
C HIS A 187 4.15 -5.64 4.86
N LYS A 188 3.80 -6.83 5.35
CA LYS A 188 4.11 -7.26 6.74
C LYS A 188 5.60 -7.34 7.09
N LYS A 189 6.50 -7.51 6.11
CA LYS A 189 7.95 -7.38 6.35
C LYS A 189 8.38 -5.99 6.77
N LEU A 190 7.62 -4.95 6.41
CA LEU A 190 7.93 -3.57 6.79
C LEU A 190 7.57 -3.25 8.23
N TYR A 191 6.60 -3.94 8.82
CA TYR A 191 6.04 -3.61 10.13
C TYR A 191 7.09 -3.32 11.21
N ARG A 192 8.12 -4.17 11.30
CA ARG A 192 9.19 -4.06 12.31
C ARG A 192 10.58 -4.19 11.70
N LYS A 193 10.74 -3.78 10.44
CA LYS A 193 12.04 -3.76 9.77
C LYS A 193 12.97 -2.81 10.52
N PRO A 194 14.11 -3.27 11.08
CA PRO A 194 14.90 -2.46 12.03
C PRO A 194 15.48 -1.19 11.44
N ASP A 195 15.87 -1.24 10.18
CA ASP A 195 16.50 -0.16 9.41
C ASP A 195 15.48 0.76 8.71
N LEU A 196 14.18 0.55 8.93
CA LEU A 196 13.10 1.36 8.34
C LEU A 196 12.53 2.41 9.32
N LYS A 197 13.09 2.55 10.51
CA LYS A 197 12.66 3.59 11.45
C LYS A 197 12.99 4.98 10.91
N MET A 198 12.03 5.90 11.04
CA MET A 198 12.23 7.29 10.65
C MET A 198 11.40 8.23 11.52
N ASP A 199 11.72 9.50 11.46
CA ASP A 199 10.97 10.54 12.15
C ASP A 199 9.66 10.83 11.43
N VAL A 200 8.56 10.68 12.15
CA VAL A 200 7.20 10.84 11.68
C VAL A 200 6.55 11.97 12.49
N PRO A 201 5.87 12.93 11.85
CA PRO A 201 5.16 13.98 12.55
C PRO A 201 4.06 13.44 13.47
N ILE A 202 3.96 13.95 14.69
CA ILE A 202 2.81 13.74 15.57
C ILE A 202 1.68 14.67 15.11
N GLY A 203 0.42 14.20 15.21
CA GLY A 203 -0.74 14.88 14.68
C GLY A 203 -1.10 14.45 13.27
N LEU A 204 -2.08 15.12 12.69
CA LEU A 204 -2.62 14.77 11.37
C LEU A 204 -1.84 15.45 10.25
N TYR A 205 -1.41 14.68 9.27
CA TYR A 205 -0.91 15.16 7.98
C TYR A 205 -1.30 14.17 6.89
N GLU A 206 -1.38 14.62 5.67
CA GLU A 206 -1.72 13.77 4.53
C GLU A 206 -0.54 13.64 3.57
N VAL A 207 -0.42 12.44 3.00
CA VAL A 207 0.32 12.20 1.77
C VAL A 207 -0.70 12.05 0.66
N GLU A 208 -0.52 12.79 -0.43
CA GLU A 208 -1.49 12.83 -1.52
C GLU A 208 -1.61 11.47 -2.21
N ILE A 209 -2.83 10.93 -2.26
CA ILE A 209 -3.15 9.71 -3.01
C ILE A 209 -3.07 10.01 -4.51
N GLY A 210 -2.36 9.17 -5.26
CA GLY A 210 -2.14 9.36 -6.69
C GLY A 210 -0.86 10.11 -7.02
N LYS A 211 0.01 10.31 -6.02
CA LYS A 211 1.35 10.90 -6.21
C LYS A 211 2.44 9.95 -5.77
N GLY A 212 3.34 9.63 -6.72
CA GLY A 212 4.58 8.92 -6.45
C GLY A 212 5.65 9.82 -5.87
N ARG A 213 6.83 9.25 -5.59
CA ARG A 213 8.04 10.01 -5.21
C ARG A 213 9.28 9.38 -5.79
N VAL A 214 10.28 10.20 -6.09
CA VAL A 214 11.65 9.72 -6.34
C VAL A 214 12.30 9.46 -4.98
N VAL A 215 12.66 8.21 -4.73
CA VAL A 215 13.34 7.76 -3.49
C VAL A 215 14.83 8.02 -3.59
N LYS A 216 15.38 7.76 -4.76
CA LYS A 216 16.78 7.99 -5.11
C LYS A 216 16.86 8.56 -6.52
N GLU A 217 17.58 9.64 -6.69
CA GLU A 217 17.90 10.20 -8.01
C GLU A 217 18.96 9.34 -8.73
N GLY A 218 18.82 9.21 -10.04
CA GLY A 218 19.75 8.49 -10.90
C GLY A 218 19.67 8.93 -12.35
N SER A 219 20.60 8.44 -13.19
CA SER A 219 20.72 8.86 -14.60
C SER A 219 20.72 7.73 -15.61
N ASP A 220 21.00 6.47 -15.22
CA ASP A 220 21.29 5.41 -16.18
C ASP A 220 20.10 4.45 -16.36
N ILE A 221 19.33 4.21 -15.30
CA ILE A 221 18.13 3.37 -15.32
C ILE A 221 17.16 3.76 -14.22
N THR A 222 15.85 3.70 -14.49
CA THR A 222 14.78 3.87 -13.50
C THR A 222 14.28 2.51 -13.02
N ILE A 223 14.19 2.31 -11.68
CA ILE A 223 13.44 1.22 -11.08
C ILE A 223 12.10 1.77 -10.60
N VAL A 224 11.00 1.30 -11.21
CA VAL A 224 9.64 1.62 -10.76
C VAL A 224 9.15 0.50 -9.84
N THR A 225 8.75 0.85 -8.64
CA THR A 225 8.35 -0.14 -7.62
C THR A 225 7.44 0.47 -6.54
N TRP A 226 7.04 -0.32 -5.54
CA TRP A 226 6.22 0.10 -4.40
C TRP A 226 6.35 -0.85 -3.20
N SER A 227 5.80 -0.42 -2.05
CA SER A 227 5.67 -1.26 -0.87
C SER A 227 6.98 -1.93 -0.44
N GLY A 228 6.99 -3.22 -0.13
CA GLY A 228 8.17 -3.97 0.29
C GLY A 228 9.32 -4.00 -0.71
N MET A 229 9.02 -3.83 -2.00
CA MET A 229 10.03 -3.90 -3.06
C MET A 229 10.88 -2.63 -3.18
N VAL A 230 10.46 -1.50 -2.59
CA VAL A 230 11.31 -0.29 -2.51
C VAL A 230 12.63 -0.60 -1.80
N SER A 231 12.60 -1.33 -0.69
CA SER A 231 13.82 -1.73 0.01
C SER A 231 14.74 -2.64 -0.82
N VAL A 232 14.14 -3.49 -1.67
CA VAL A 232 14.91 -4.35 -2.59
C VAL A 232 15.57 -3.52 -3.70
N ALA A 233 14.84 -2.51 -4.20
CA ALA A 233 15.38 -1.57 -5.18
C ALA A 233 16.53 -0.73 -4.61
N GLU A 234 16.43 -0.25 -3.37
CA GLU A 234 17.50 0.47 -2.67
C GLU A 234 18.76 -0.39 -2.50
N GLU A 235 18.58 -1.66 -2.09
CA GLU A 235 19.68 -2.62 -1.99
C GLU A 235 20.35 -2.86 -3.36
N ALA A 236 19.56 -3.07 -4.40
CA ALA A 236 20.07 -3.25 -5.76
C ALA A 236 20.83 -2.01 -6.26
N ALA A 237 20.27 -0.81 -6.05
CA ALA A 237 20.91 0.45 -6.42
C ALA A 237 22.24 0.65 -5.70
N ASN A 238 22.35 0.30 -4.42
CA ASN A 238 23.59 0.37 -3.65
C ASN A 238 24.68 -0.62 -4.15
N ILE A 239 24.27 -1.75 -4.74
CA ILE A 239 25.22 -2.69 -5.39
C ILE A 239 25.68 -2.12 -6.73
N LEU A 240 24.76 -1.64 -7.56
CA LEU A 240 25.02 -1.11 -8.90
C LEU A 240 25.86 0.17 -8.87
N GLU A 241 25.68 1.04 -7.87
CA GLU A 241 26.48 2.25 -7.69
C GLU A 241 27.98 1.96 -7.52
N LYS A 242 28.35 0.81 -6.94
CA LYS A 242 29.75 0.37 -6.83
C LYS A 242 30.35 -0.05 -8.17
N GLU A 243 29.51 -0.19 -9.17
CA GLU A 243 29.87 -0.55 -10.54
C GLU A 243 29.62 0.63 -11.50
N ASP A 244 29.54 1.86 -10.95
CA ASP A 244 29.33 3.11 -11.68
C ASP A 244 27.99 3.17 -12.46
N ILE A 245 26.95 2.43 -12.02
CA ILE A 245 25.59 2.46 -12.59
C ILE A 245 24.69 3.28 -11.67
N SER A 246 24.19 4.40 -12.16
CA SER A 246 23.38 5.36 -11.42
C SER A 246 21.88 5.04 -11.57
N VAL A 247 21.27 4.54 -10.51
CA VAL A 247 19.87 4.07 -10.49
C VAL A 247 18.95 5.11 -9.90
N GLU A 248 17.90 5.51 -10.67
CA GLU A 248 16.76 6.23 -10.15
C GLU A 248 15.71 5.26 -9.59
N ILE A 249 15.15 5.55 -8.41
CA ILE A 249 14.10 4.74 -7.82
C ILE A 249 12.83 5.56 -7.68
N VAL A 250 11.77 5.11 -8.33
CA VAL A 250 10.42 5.67 -8.23
C VAL A 250 9.54 4.75 -7.40
N ASP A 251 9.11 5.24 -6.23
CA ASP A 251 8.08 4.62 -5.41
C ASP A 251 6.73 5.20 -5.81
N ILE A 252 5.89 4.40 -6.47
CA ILE A 252 4.58 4.88 -6.93
C ILE A 252 3.58 5.09 -5.80
N ARG A 253 3.75 4.48 -4.62
CA ARG A 253 2.92 4.60 -3.40
C ARG A 253 1.43 4.28 -3.60
N THR A 254 0.88 4.62 -4.73
CA THR A 254 -0.52 4.44 -5.11
C THR A 254 -0.63 3.67 -6.42
N ILE A 255 -1.35 2.56 -6.36
CA ILE A 255 -1.62 1.73 -7.56
C ILE A 255 -2.79 2.34 -8.35
N VAL A 256 -3.84 2.77 -7.65
CA VAL A 256 -5.02 3.43 -8.23
C VAL A 256 -5.40 4.64 -7.36
N PRO A 257 -5.39 5.86 -7.92
CA PRO A 257 -4.91 6.24 -9.25
C PRO A 257 -3.39 6.17 -9.36
N LEU A 258 -2.87 5.82 -10.53
CA LEU A 258 -1.43 5.78 -10.80
C LEU A 258 -0.91 7.17 -11.14
N ASP A 259 0.25 7.54 -10.61
CA ASP A 259 0.99 8.74 -11.04
C ASP A 259 1.79 8.44 -12.31
N GLU A 260 1.11 8.49 -13.46
CA GLU A 260 1.73 8.24 -14.75
C GLU A 260 2.84 9.25 -15.07
N GLU A 261 2.68 10.50 -14.61
CA GLU A 261 3.60 11.60 -14.92
C GLU A 261 5.00 11.34 -14.35
N ILE A 262 5.09 10.92 -13.08
CA ILE A 262 6.40 10.65 -12.45
C ILE A 262 7.11 9.48 -13.14
N ILE A 263 6.36 8.44 -13.53
CA ILE A 263 6.92 7.27 -14.23
C ILE A 263 7.49 7.70 -15.59
N LEU A 264 6.68 8.36 -16.40
CA LEU A 264 7.08 8.75 -17.75
C LEU A 264 8.22 9.77 -17.74
N LYS A 265 8.21 10.72 -16.79
CA LYS A 265 9.30 11.68 -16.60
C LYS A 265 10.62 11.01 -16.22
N SER A 266 10.57 10.02 -15.35
CA SER A 266 11.73 9.25 -14.92
C SER A 266 12.28 8.40 -16.07
N VAL A 267 11.41 7.73 -16.84
CA VAL A 267 11.78 6.97 -18.04
C VAL A 267 12.44 7.87 -19.10
N ALA A 268 11.85 9.04 -19.39
CA ALA A 268 12.43 9.99 -20.33
C ALA A 268 13.82 10.54 -19.89
N LYS A 269 14.06 10.57 -18.57
CA LYS A 269 15.35 11.00 -18.01
C LYS A 269 16.45 9.94 -18.16
N THR A 270 16.14 8.66 -17.93
CA THR A 270 17.12 7.58 -17.84
C THR A 270 17.15 6.66 -19.07
N SER A 271 16.17 6.76 -19.95
CA SER A 271 15.98 5.95 -21.17
C SER A 271 15.96 4.43 -20.97
N ASN A 272 16.06 3.96 -19.74
CA ASN A 272 16.02 2.55 -19.35
C ASN A 272 15.12 2.35 -18.15
N VAL A 273 14.37 1.25 -18.13
CA VAL A 273 13.43 0.99 -17.04
C VAL A 273 13.38 -0.47 -16.61
N CYS A 274 13.37 -0.68 -15.31
CA CYS A 274 13.09 -1.93 -14.63
C CYS A 274 11.84 -1.75 -13.77
N ILE A 275 10.83 -2.58 -13.95
CA ILE A 275 9.63 -2.61 -13.10
C ILE A 275 9.76 -3.79 -12.15
N LEU A 276 9.74 -3.52 -10.85
CA LEU A 276 9.97 -4.50 -9.79
C LEU A 276 8.71 -4.70 -8.95
N GLN A 277 8.16 -5.92 -8.93
CA GLN A 277 6.92 -6.28 -8.22
C GLN A 277 7.03 -7.63 -7.52
N GLU A 278 6.53 -7.74 -6.30
CA GLU A 278 6.31 -9.02 -5.61
C GLU A 278 4.90 -9.54 -5.91
N ASP A 279 4.70 -10.11 -7.08
CA ASP A 279 3.48 -10.80 -7.50
C ASP A 279 3.80 -11.64 -8.75
N VAL A 280 2.85 -12.48 -9.17
CA VAL A 280 2.95 -13.25 -10.41
C VAL A 280 2.96 -12.35 -11.64
N PRO A 281 3.62 -12.77 -12.77
CA PRO A 281 3.80 -11.87 -13.92
C PRO A 281 2.54 -11.63 -14.75
N PHE A 282 1.56 -12.54 -14.71
CA PHE A 282 0.38 -12.49 -15.56
C PHE A 282 -0.67 -11.50 -15.02
N SER A 283 -1.12 -10.58 -15.87
CA SER A 283 -2.10 -9.52 -15.50
C SER A 283 -1.70 -8.72 -14.26
N SER A 284 -0.40 -8.52 -14.07
CA SER A 284 0.14 -7.81 -12.91
C SER A 284 0.14 -6.29 -13.10
N VAL A 285 0.26 -5.53 -12.01
CA VAL A 285 0.45 -4.07 -12.05
C VAL A 285 1.72 -3.72 -12.85
N ALA A 286 2.78 -4.53 -12.73
CA ALA A 286 3.98 -4.35 -13.54
C ALA A 286 3.71 -4.49 -15.05
N SER A 287 2.76 -5.33 -15.44
CA SER A 287 2.34 -5.45 -16.84
C SER A 287 1.56 -4.22 -17.32
N GLU A 288 0.73 -3.62 -16.47
CA GLU A 288 0.02 -2.38 -16.75
C GLU A 288 0.99 -1.19 -16.90
N ILE A 289 1.93 -1.05 -15.97
CA ILE A 289 2.98 -0.01 -16.06
C ILE A 289 3.83 -0.22 -17.32
N SER A 290 4.18 -1.46 -17.67
CA SER A 290 4.91 -1.76 -18.90
C SER A 290 4.11 -1.35 -20.16
N SER A 291 2.79 -1.60 -20.17
CA SER A 291 1.89 -1.18 -21.25
C SER A 291 1.81 0.34 -21.35
N LEU A 292 1.66 1.04 -20.23
CA LEU A 292 1.66 2.51 -20.16
C LEU A 292 2.95 3.11 -20.75
N ILE A 293 4.11 2.58 -20.36
CA ILE A 293 5.41 3.06 -20.88
C ILE A 293 5.53 2.77 -22.38
N ALA A 294 5.11 1.58 -22.82
CA ALA A 294 5.14 1.23 -24.25
C ALA A 294 4.19 2.09 -25.09
N GLU A 295 3.06 2.54 -24.54
CA GLU A 295 2.10 3.41 -25.24
C GLU A 295 2.55 4.86 -25.27
N LYS A 296 3.00 5.41 -24.13
CA LYS A 296 3.23 6.85 -23.95
C LYS A 296 4.70 7.28 -23.93
N GLY A 297 5.62 6.36 -23.57
CA GLY A 297 7.06 6.63 -23.42
C GLY A 297 7.97 5.79 -24.33
N PHE A 298 7.41 5.13 -25.37
CA PHE A 298 8.16 4.24 -26.25
C PHE A 298 9.41 4.88 -26.88
N TRP A 299 9.27 6.14 -27.31
CA TRP A 299 10.36 6.85 -28.00
C TRP A 299 11.45 7.37 -27.06
N ASP A 300 11.24 7.25 -25.75
CA ASP A 300 12.22 7.63 -24.73
C ASP A 300 13.07 6.42 -24.29
N LEU A 301 12.80 5.22 -24.82
CA LEU A 301 13.50 3.99 -24.43
C LEU A 301 14.66 3.66 -25.37
N ASP A 302 15.82 3.39 -24.79
CA ASP A 302 17.00 2.86 -25.49
C ASP A 302 17.01 1.32 -25.52
N ASN A 303 16.38 0.66 -24.52
CA ASN A 303 16.37 -0.78 -24.33
C ASN A 303 14.96 -1.32 -24.04
N PRO A 304 14.73 -2.63 -24.19
CA PRO A 304 13.48 -3.26 -23.77
C PRO A 304 13.19 -3.06 -22.28
N ILE A 305 11.91 -2.93 -21.93
CA ILE A 305 11.46 -2.82 -20.54
C ILE A 305 11.80 -4.10 -19.77
N ILE A 306 12.59 -4.00 -18.70
CA ILE A 306 12.82 -5.10 -17.76
C ILE A 306 11.62 -5.20 -16.82
N LYS A 307 11.12 -6.42 -16.65
CA LYS A 307 10.06 -6.72 -15.70
C LYS A 307 10.50 -7.84 -14.76
N ILE A 308 10.68 -7.53 -13.49
CA ILE A 308 11.07 -8.49 -12.45
C ILE A 308 9.89 -8.72 -11.53
N THR A 309 9.43 -9.97 -11.51
CA THR A 309 8.29 -10.43 -10.75
C THR A 309 8.63 -11.71 -9.99
N SER A 310 7.74 -12.15 -9.11
CA SER A 310 7.77 -13.50 -8.56
C SER A 310 7.47 -14.53 -9.65
N PRO A 311 7.90 -15.80 -9.50
CA PRO A 311 7.53 -16.85 -10.44
C PRO A 311 6.01 -17.13 -10.41
N ASN A 312 5.46 -17.61 -11.51
CA ASN A 312 4.03 -17.94 -11.65
C ASN A 312 3.68 -19.22 -10.89
N THR A 313 3.67 -19.15 -9.57
CA THR A 313 3.34 -20.27 -8.66
C THR A 313 2.78 -19.73 -7.35
N HIS A 314 2.22 -20.61 -6.54
CA HIS A 314 1.82 -20.26 -5.17
C HIS A 314 3.04 -20.03 -4.26
N ILE A 315 2.86 -19.19 -3.26
CA ILE A 315 3.90 -18.85 -2.30
C ILE A 315 4.20 -20.05 -1.39
N PRO A 316 5.47 -20.53 -1.36
CA PRO A 316 5.83 -21.71 -0.56
C PRO A 316 6.00 -21.39 0.93
N PHE A 317 5.83 -22.40 1.80
CA PHE A 317 6.15 -22.30 3.23
C PHE A 317 7.65 -22.44 3.52
N ALA A 318 8.34 -23.31 2.76
CA ALA A 318 9.75 -23.60 3.03
C ALA A 318 10.62 -22.36 2.82
N PRO A 319 11.47 -21.96 3.80
CA PRO A 319 12.25 -20.72 3.73
C PRO A 319 13.04 -20.56 2.44
N VAL A 320 13.76 -21.60 2.02
CA VAL A 320 14.58 -21.55 0.78
C VAL A 320 13.73 -21.31 -0.47
N LEU A 321 12.51 -21.90 -0.51
CA LEU A 321 11.61 -21.72 -1.66
C LEU A 321 10.90 -20.36 -1.60
N GLU A 322 10.51 -19.87 -0.43
CA GLU A 322 9.93 -18.53 -0.31
C GLU A 322 10.96 -17.45 -0.63
N ASP A 323 12.22 -17.61 -0.21
CA ASP A 323 13.31 -16.69 -0.58
C ASP A 323 13.60 -16.71 -2.09
N ALA A 324 13.43 -17.85 -2.76
CA ALA A 324 13.53 -17.96 -4.21
C ALA A 324 12.31 -17.37 -4.95
N PHE A 325 11.13 -17.36 -4.30
CA PHE A 325 9.90 -16.78 -4.84
C PHE A 325 9.96 -15.25 -4.85
N ILE A 326 10.42 -14.63 -3.75
CA ILE A 326 10.48 -13.17 -3.62
C ILE A 326 11.57 -12.60 -4.55
N PRO A 327 11.30 -11.55 -5.33
CA PRO A 327 12.33 -10.84 -6.06
C PRO A 327 13.45 -10.33 -5.12
N SER A 328 14.70 -10.60 -5.48
CA SER A 328 15.87 -10.18 -4.69
C SER A 328 16.66 -9.08 -5.39
N ALA A 329 17.42 -8.31 -4.62
CA ALA A 329 18.32 -7.29 -5.16
C ALA A 329 19.31 -7.87 -6.19
N GLN A 330 19.81 -9.10 -5.98
CA GLN A 330 20.71 -9.75 -6.93
C GLN A 330 20.03 -10.07 -8.27
N LYS A 331 18.73 -10.46 -8.27
CA LYS A 331 17.98 -10.65 -9.53
C LYS A 331 17.86 -9.33 -10.28
N VAL A 332 17.62 -8.22 -9.58
CA VAL A 332 17.54 -6.86 -10.17
C VAL A 332 18.89 -6.47 -10.77
N VAL A 333 19.98 -6.63 -10.00
CA VAL A 333 21.34 -6.33 -10.45
C VAL A 333 21.71 -7.11 -11.70
N ASN A 334 21.46 -8.42 -11.70
CA ASN A 334 21.80 -9.27 -12.84
C ASN A 334 21.04 -8.85 -14.11
N ALA A 335 19.74 -8.60 -13.99
CA ALA A 335 18.90 -8.21 -15.14
C ALA A 335 19.29 -6.82 -15.70
N ILE A 336 19.68 -5.87 -14.85
CA ILE A 336 20.14 -4.56 -15.29
C ILE A 336 21.49 -4.66 -16.02
N LYS A 337 22.40 -5.50 -15.54
CA LYS A 337 23.70 -5.74 -16.17
C LYS A 337 23.62 -6.44 -17.53
N GLU A 338 22.54 -7.19 -17.79
CA GLU A 338 22.31 -7.81 -19.10
C GLU A 338 21.91 -6.80 -20.20
N LEU A 339 21.55 -5.54 -19.83
CA LEU A 339 21.30 -4.47 -20.80
C LEU A 339 22.55 -3.77 -21.31
N GLN A 340 23.68 -3.93 -20.62
CA GLN A 340 24.97 -3.36 -20.98
C GLN A 340 25.78 -4.33 -21.87
#